data_36f32c6e4eecb4515909c623af97fd96
#
_entry.id   36f32c6e4eecb4515909c623af97fd96
#
_cell.length_a   1.000
_cell.length_b   1.000
_cell.length_c   1.000
_cell.angle_alpha   90.00
_cell.angle_beta   90.00
_cell.angle_gamma   90.00
#
_symmetry.space_group_name_H-M   'P 1'
#
loop_
_entity.id
_entity.type
_entity.pdbx_description
1 polymer ?
#
loop_
_entity_poly.entity_id
_entity_poly.type
_entity_poly.pdbx_seq_one_letter_code
_entity_poly.pdbx_strand_id
1 'polypeptide(L)' 'MNKEEKEWLQKCLDDPKRYKIYVDNDDIFVVEVTEEDPDGMDSAVNYSFSNFGYDFALSLLEYLGANVDYV' A
#
# COMPACT_ATOMS: atom_id res chain seq x y z
N MET A 1 -6.74 4.43 -13.57
CA MET A 1 -5.82 4.79 -12.46
C MET A 1 -5.22 6.15 -12.74
N ASN A 2 -5.31 7.07 -11.78
CA ASN A 2 -4.79 8.42 -11.97
C ASN A 2 -3.28 8.47 -11.73
N LYS A 3 -2.68 9.64 -11.99
CA LYS A 3 -1.24 9.83 -11.88
C LYS A 3 -0.73 9.62 -10.44
N GLU A 4 -1.46 10.13 -9.47
CA GLU A 4 -1.06 10.04 -8.06
C GLU A 4 -1.10 8.59 -7.57
N GLU A 5 -2.09 7.83 -7.95
CA GLU A 5 -2.16 6.40 -7.63
C GLU A 5 -0.97 5.64 -8.20
N LYS A 6 -0.61 5.93 -9.45
CA LYS A 6 0.55 5.30 -10.09
C LYS A 6 1.84 5.63 -9.36
N GLU A 7 2.00 6.88 -8.95
CA GLU A 7 3.20 7.32 -8.21
C GLU A 7 3.31 6.61 -6.87
N TRP A 8 2.21 6.46 -6.15
CA TRP A 8 2.21 5.76 -4.87
C TRP A 8 2.45 4.27 -5.02
N LEU A 9 1.87 3.64 -6.03
CA LEU A 9 2.15 2.23 -6.32
C LEU A 9 3.63 2.02 -6.64
N GLN A 10 4.22 2.93 -7.42
CA GLN A 10 5.63 2.83 -7.74
C GLN A 10 6.51 2.97 -6.48
N LYS A 11 6.17 3.88 -5.57
CA LYS A 11 6.88 4.02 -4.29
C LYS A 11 6.81 2.73 -3.48
N CYS A 12 5.66 2.09 -3.44
CA CYS A 12 5.48 0.83 -2.70
C CYS A 12 6.30 -0.30 -3.30
N LEU A 13 6.46 -0.33 -4.61
CA LEU A 13 7.28 -1.32 -5.29
C LEU A 13 8.77 -1.05 -5.12
N ASP A 14 9.16 0.22 -5.17
CA ASP A 14 10.57 0.62 -5.08
C ASP A 14 11.12 0.45 -3.66
N ASP A 15 10.28 0.63 -2.65
CA ASP A 15 10.72 0.57 -1.26
C ASP A 15 9.69 -0.18 -0.39
N PRO A 16 9.56 -1.50 -0.57
CA PRO A 16 8.57 -2.29 0.16
C PRO A 16 8.84 -2.42 1.66
N LYS A 17 10.03 -2.07 2.11
CA LYS A 17 10.35 -2.06 3.55
C LYS A 17 9.87 -0.79 4.23
N ARG A 18 9.65 0.27 3.45
CA ARG A 18 9.24 1.57 3.96
C ARG A 18 7.73 1.80 3.84
N TYR A 19 7.13 1.34 2.75
CA TYR A 19 5.72 1.57 2.48
C TYR A 19 4.96 0.27 2.49
N LYS A 20 3.88 0.24 3.26
CA LYS A 20 3.01 -0.92 3.39
C LYS A 20 1.62 -0.57 2.89
N ILE A 21 1.02 -1.48 2.14
CA ILE A 21 -0.34 -1.36 1.63
C ILE A 21 -1.24 -2.23 2.50
N TYR A 22 -2.24 -1.61 3.12
CA TYR A 22 -3.27 -2.34 3.86
C TYR A 22 -4.54 -2.42 3.06
N VAL A 23 -5.14 -3.58 3.07
CA VAL A 23 -6.45 -3.84 2.48
C VAL A 23 -7.41 -4.15 3.63
N ASP A 24 -8.37 -3.26 3.85
CA ASP A 24 -9.36 -3.37 4.91
C ASP A 24 -10.75 -3.22 4.30
N ASN A 25 -11.43 -4.33 4.05
CA ASN A 25 -12.70 -4.37 3.32
C ASN A 25 -12.57 -3.66 1.97
N ASP A 26 -13.25 -2.51 1.83
CA ASP A 26 -13.23 -1.72 0.60
C ASP A 26 -12.16 -0.63 0.61
N ASP A 27 -11.45 -0.48 1.73
CA ASP A 27 -10.42 0.55 1.87
C ASP A 27 -9.04 -0.03 1.58
N ILE A 28 -8.32 0.64 0.72
CA ILE A 28 -6.94 0.28 0.38
C ILE A 28 -6.10 1.52 0.59
N PHE A 29 -5.11 1.44 1.48
CA PHE A 29 -4.33 2.61 1.85
C PHE A 29 -2.87 2.26 2.10
N VAL A 30 -2.02 3.28 1.98
CA VAL A 30 -0.58 3.19 2.17
C VAL A 30 -0.20 3.86 3.48
N VAL A 31 0.64 3.19 4.26
CA VAL A 31 1.25 3.76 5.45
C VAL A 31 2.77 3.64 5.35
N GLU A 32 3.46 4.52 6.07
CA GLU A 32 4.91 4.45 6.18
C GLU A 32 5.29 3.66 7.43
N VAL A 33 6.20 2.72 7.25
CA VAL A 33 6.73 1.86 8.32
C VAL A 33 8.04 2.45 8.82
N THR A 34 8.22 2.51 10.15
CA THR A 34 9.46 2.99 10.78
C THR A 34 9.89 2.00 11.86
N GLU A 35 11.08 2.22 12.45
CA GLU A 35 11.54 1.40 13.58
C GLU A 35 10.63 1.55 14.79
N GLU A 36 10.11 2.75 15.02
CA GLU A 36 9.19 3.04 16.13
C GLU A 36 7.78 2.55 15.85
N ASP A 37 7.43 2.36 14.59
CA ASP A 37 6.09 1.97 14.16
C ASP A 37 6.22 0.90 13.05
N PRO A 38 6.62 -0.31 13.41
CA PRO A 38 6.99 -1.33 12.41
C PRO A 38 5.84 -1.86 11.56
N ASP A 39 4.60 -1.68 12.00
CA ASP A 39 3.42 -2.05 11.20
C ASP A 39 2.75 -0.84 10.55
N GLY A 40 3.19 0.38 10.87
CA GLY A 40 2.62 1.61 10.32
C GLY A 40 1.26 1.98 10.88
N MET A 41 0.77 1.27 11.91
CA MET A 41 -0.60 1.48 12.40
C MET A 41 -0.76 2.76 13.20
N ASP A 42 0.32 3.29 13.77
CA ASP A 42 0.30 4.56 14.48
C ASP A 42 0.54 5.76 13.57
N SER A 43 0.96 5.51 12.34
CA SER A 43 1.23 6.54 11.36
C SER A 43 -0.05 7.02 10.69
N ALA A 44 -0.06 8.27 10.25
CA ALA A 44 -1.14 8.76 9.41
C ALA A 44 -1.10 8.07 8.05
N VAL A 45 -2.29 7.86 7.48
CA VAL A 45 -2.40 7.31 6.12
C VAL A 45 -1.75 8.26 5.13
N ASN A 46 -0.82 7.76 4.33
CA ASN A 46 -0.13 8.57 3.34
C ASN A 46 -0.99 8.77 2.09
N TYR A 47 -1.72 7.75 1.70
CA TYR A 47 -2.57 7.80 0.52
C TYR A 47 -3.63 6.72 0.60
N SER A 48 -4.85 7.06 0.17
CA SER A 48 -5.94 6.08 0.04
C SER A 48 -6.28 5.92 -1.43
N PHE A 49 -6.29 4.66 -1.89
CA PHE A 49 -6.62 4.36 -3.26
C PHE A 49 -8.14 4.33 -3.44
N SER A 50 -8.63 5.07 -4.41
CA SER A 50 -10.03 5.01 -4.81
C SER A 50 -10.17 4.09 -6.03
N ASN A 51 -11.20 3.26 -6.04
CA ASN A 51 -11.50 2.37 -7.17
C ASN A 51 -10.35 1.40 -7.52
N PHE A 52 -9.48 1.12 -6.57
CA PHE A 52 -8.38 0.21 -6.82
C PHE A 52 -8.80 -1.24 -6.60
N GLY A 53 -9.42 -1.58 -5.58
CA GLY A 53 -9.98 -2.83 -5.04
C GLY A 53 -10.08 -4.08 -5.89
N TYR A 54 -9.15 -4.34 -6.76
CA TYR A 54 -9.18 -5.52 -7.59
C TYR A 54 -8.15 -6.53 -7.11
N ASP A 55 -8.62 -7.70 -6.73
CA ASP A 55 -7.79 -8.80 -6.25
C ASP A 55 -6.63 -9.10 -7.19
N PHE A 56 -6.90 -9.04 -8.48
CA PHE A 56 -5.88 -9.28 -9.49
C PHE A 56 -4.74 -8.26 -9.39
N ALA A 57 -5.06 -6.98 -9.29
CA ALA A 57 -4.05 -5.93 -9.21
C ALA A 57 -3.23 -6.03 -7.93
N LEU A 58 -3.88 -6.33 -6.81
CA LEU A 58 -3.20 -6.52 -5.53
C LEU A 58 -2.29 -7.75 -5.56
N SER A 59 -2.76 -8.85 -6.14
CA SER A 59 -1.96 -10.06 -6.28
C SER A 59 -0.74 -9.81 -7.16
N LEU A 60 -0.91 -9.01 -8.22
CA LEU A 60 0.20 -8.65 -9.09
C LEU A 60 1.23 -7.79 -8.34
N LEU A 61 0.77 -6.83 -7.52
CA LEU A 61 1.66 -6.02 -6.71
C LEU A 61 2.46 -6.85 -5.71
N GLU A 62 1.82 -7.82 -5.06
CA GLU A 62 2.52 -8.74 -4.16
C GLU A 62 3.57 -9.55 -4.92
N TYR A 63 3.21 -10.05 -6.08
CA TYR A 63 4.14 -10.81 -6.93
C TYR A 63 5.36 -9.97 -7.32
N LEU A 64 5.16 -8.67 -7.57
CA LEU A 64 6.24 -7.74 -7.93
C LEU A 64 7.05 -7.27 -6.70
N GLY A 65 6.67 -7.67 -5.51
CA GLY A 65 7.44 -7.41 -4.29
C GLY A 65 6.89 -6.33 -3.37
N ALA A 66 5.71 -5.81 -3.64
CA ALA A 66 5.08 -4.86 -2.72
C ALA A 66 4.67 -5.55 -1.40
N ASN A 67 4.71 -4.80 -0.32
CA ASN A 67 4.30 -5.27 1.00
C ASN A 67 2.80 -5.00 1.17
N VAL A 68 1.97 -6.02 0.95
CA VAL A 68 0.51 -5.93 1.03
C VAL A 68 0.02 -6.81 2.18
N ASP A 69 -0.82 -6.24 3.04
CA ASP A 69 -1.41 -6.96 4.16
C ASP A 69 -2.93 -6.77 4.16
N TYR A 70 -3.65 -7.84 4.45
CA TYR A 70 -5.11 -7.87 4.48
C TYR A 70 -5.57 -7.86 5.94
N VAL A 71 -6.34 -6.88 6.27
CA VAL A 71 -6.86 -6.69 7.63
C VAL A 71 -8.19 -7.41 7.82
#